data_97b01654742b984207fd23e57fd1d86d
#
_entry.id   97b01654742b984207fd23e57fd1d86d
#
_cell.length_a   1.000
_cell.length_b   1.000
_cell.length_c   1.000
_cell.angle_alpha   90.00
_cell.angle_beta   90.00
_cell.angle_gamma   90.00
#
_symmetry.space_group_name_H-M   'P 1'
#
loop_
_entity.id
_entity.type
_entity.pdbx_description
1 polymer ?
#
loop_
_entity_poly.entity_id
_entity_poly.type
_entity_poly.pdbx_seq_one_letter_code
_entity_poly.pdbx_strand_id
1 'polypeptide(L)'
;ATPGWYNTAAFEEEAHKAGIYAKSINGDAFSWEIKEKTIDLIKKDWGKADMVIYSLAAPRRTDKNGNLWVSSLKTTKEAFTEKSLDLRNNTIVEKTVEPAKPEEIQGTKKVMGGEDWMEWIEALKEADVLTENAITVAYSYIGPKLTYPIYFDGTIGQAKRHLENTAKAMREKFPDLQAYVSVNKALVTQASAAIPIVPLYFAILYKVMKEVGNHEGCIEQISRLFKEKLFKESVPTDAEGRIRMDDWELSEEVQRKVVEAWKQVTTENVTEISDIEGYWEDFYQMFGFHLAGVDYTKDVDMEVKIPSIDL
;
A
#
# COMPACT_ATOMS: atom_id res chain seq x y z
N ALA A 1 6.04 1.34 -23.32
CA ALA A 1 5.66 0.61 -22.10
C ALA A 1 5.69 1.55 -20.90
N THR A 2 5.03 1.19 -19.79
CA THR A 2 5.01 1.94 -18.54
C THR A 2 6.14 1.45 -17.61
N PRO A 3 6.58 2.21 -16.60
CA PRO A 3 7.51 1.71 -15.58
C PRO A 3 7.07 0.39 -14.96
N GLY A 4 5.78 0.22 -14.68
CA GLY A 4 5.24 -1.04 -14.17
C GLY A 4 5.44 -2.24 -15.10
N TRP A 5 5.42 -2.04 -16.40
CA TRP A 5 5.72 -3.10 -17.37
C TRP A 5 7.16 -3.60 -17.22
N TYR A 6 8.12 -2.67 -17.18
CA TYR A 6 9.54 -3.02 -17.01
C TYR A 6 9.83 -3.67 -15.66
N ASN A 7 9.23 -3.16 -14.59
CA ASN A 7 9.36 -3.77 -13.26
C ASN A 7 8.81 -5.20 -13.24
N THR A 8 7.66 -5.46 -13.88
CA THR A 8 7.08 -6.81 -13.97
C THR A 8 7.97 -7.75 -14.78
N ALA A 9 8.50 -7.27 -15.92
CA ALA A 9 9.40 -8.07 -16.74
C ALA A 9 10.68 -8.45 -15.99
N ALA A 10 11.31 -7.48 -15.32
CA ALA A 10 12.51 -7.71 -14.50
C ALA A 10 12.22 -8.66 -13.32
N PHE A 11 11.07 -8.51 -12.66
CA PHE A 11 10.66 -9.40 -11.58
C PHE A 11 10.53 -10.86 -12.04
N GLU A 12 9.84 -11.11 -13.14
CA GLU A 12 9.70 -12.48 -13.67
C GLU A 12 11.06 -13.06 -14.10
N GLU A 13 11.88 -12.24 -14.76
CA GLU A 13 13.23 -12.66 -15.19
C GLU A 13 14.10 -13.07 -14.01
N GLU A 14 14.17 -12.25 -12.96
CA GLU A 14 14.96 -12.56 -11.76
C GLU A 14 14.41 -13.75 -10.98
N ALA A 15 13.09 -13.88 -10.88
CA ALA A 15 12.47 -15.05 -10.27
C ALA A 15 12.83 -16.33 -11.03
N HIS A 16 12.75 -16.31 -12.36
CA HIS A 16 13.11 -17.47 -13.19
C HIS A 16 14.60 -17.82 -13.11
N LYS A 17 15.50 -16.82 -13.08
CA LYS A 17 16.94 -17.02 -12.83
C LYS A 17 17.20 -17.70 -11.48
N ALA A 18 16.40 -17.37 -10.48
CA ALA A 18 16.45 -17.99 -9.15
C ALA A 18 15.75 -19.36 -9.08
N GLY A 19 15.17 -19.85 -10.16
CA GLY A 19 14.38 -21.09 -10.19
C GLY A 19 13.04 -20.98 -9.47
N ILE A 20 12.52 -19.77 -9.29
CA ILE A 20 11.26 -19.48 -8.61
C ILE A 20 10.18 -19.25 -9.67
N TYR A 21 9.01 -19.84 -9.46
CA TYR A 21 7.85 -19.61 -10.31
C TYR A 21 7.38 -18.15 -10.18
N ALA A 22 7.18 -17.50 -11.32
CA ALA A 22 6.53 -16.19 -11.40
C ALA A 22 5.76 -16.10 -12.73
N LYS A 23 4.52 -15.66 -12.65
CA LYS A 23 3.68 -15.30 -13.80
C LYS A 23 2.83 -14.08 -13.45
N SER A 24 2.54 -13.28 -14.46
CA SER A 24 1.74 -12.07 -14.34
C SER A 24 0.50 -12.15 -15.21
N ILE A 25 -0.58 -11.53 -14.75
CA ILE A 25 -1.79 -11.32 -15.53
C ILE A 25 -2.02 -9.82 -15.63
N ASN A 26 -2.07 -9.29 -16.84
CA ASN A 26 -2.36 -7.88 -17.08
C ASN A 26 -3.84 -7.68 -17.33
N GLY A 27 -4.49 -6.82 -16.54
CA GLY A 27 -5.91 -6.50 -16.66
C GLY A 27 -6.46 -5.76 -15.45
N ASP A 28 -7.76 -5.50 -15.45
CA ASP A 28 -8.46 -4.91 -14.32
C ASP A 28 -8.73 -5.97 -13.26
N ALA A 29 -7.97 -5.93 -12.17
CA ALA A 29 -8.10 -6.89 -11.07
C ALA A 29 -9.47 -6.84 -10.35
N PHE A 30 -10.27 -5.80 -10.55
CA PHE A 30 -11.63 -5.76 -10.05
C PHE A 30 -12.62 -6.55 -10.95
N SER A 31 -12.25 -6.81 -12.20
CA SER A 31 -13.12 -7.51 -13.15
C SER A 31 -13.24 -8.99 -12.83
N TRP A 32 -14.40 -9.55 -13.17
CA TRP A 32 -14.64 -10.99 -13.05
C TRP A 32 -13.76 -11.81 -14.01
N GLU A 33 -13.54 -11.30 -15.20
CA GLU A 33 -12.67 -11.91 -16.22
C GLU A 33 -11.27 -12.20 -15.65
N ILE A 34 -10.67 -11.22 -14.96
CA ILE A 34 -9.34 -11.39 -14.36
C ILE A 34 -9.37 -12.37 -13.18
N LYS A 35 -10.46 -12.40 -12.40
CA LYS A 35 -10.63 -13.37 -11.32
C LYS A 35 -10.67 -14.81 -11.89
N GLU A 36 -11.47 -15.04 -12.92
CA GLU A 36 -11.55 -16.36 -13.60
C GLU A 36 -10.19 -16.76 -14.19
N LYS A 37 -9.54 -15.86 -14.93
CA LYS A 37 -8.22 -16.11 -15.52
C LYS A 37 -7.17 -16.49 -14.48
N THR A 38 -7.22 -15.82 -13.32
CA THR A 38 -6.32 -16.12 -12.20
C THR A 38 -6.61 -17.49 -11.59
N ILE A 39 -7.88 -17.81 -11.38
CA ILE A 39 -8.32 -19.12 -10.88
C ILE A 39 -7.87 -20.25 -11.81
N ASP A 40 -8.07 -20.10 -13.12
CA ASP A 40 -7.67 -21.10 -14.11
C ASP A 40 -6.13 -21.28 -14.13
N LEU A 41 -5.38 -20.20 -13.99
CA LEU A 41 -3.93 -20.25 -13.89
C LEU A 41 -3.46 -21.00 -12.63
N ILE A 42 -4.07 -20.71 -11.48
CA ILE A 42 -3.76 -21.42 -10.23
C ILE A 42 -4.05 -22.91 -10.36
N LYS A 43 -5.24 -23.28 -10.88
CA LYS A 43 -5.62 -24.69 -11.13
C LYS A 43 -4.61 -25.40 -12.00
N LYS A 44 -4.19 -24.73 -13.08
CA LYS A 44 -3.29 -25.31 -14.07
C LYS A 44 -1.89 -25.53 -13.51
N ASP A 45 -1.34 -24.54 -12.81
CA ASP A 45 0.10 -24.49 -12.49
C ASP A 45 0.41 -24.97 -11.06
N TRP A 46 -0.51 -24.77 -10.08
CA TRP A 46 -0.29 -25.08 -8.66
C TRP A 46 -1.33 -26.02 -8.05
N GLY A 47 -2.54 -26.05 -8.62
CA GLY A 47 -3.70 -26.65 -8.00
C GLY A 47 -4.31 -25.76 -6.91
N LYS A 48 -3.54 -25.42 -5.86
CA LYS A 48 -4.00 -24.57 -4.75
C LYS A 48 -2.92 -23.58 -4.32
N ALA A 49 -3.35 -22.43 -3.81
CA ALA A 49 -2.49 -21.40 -3.23
C ALA A 49 -2.61 -21.39 -1.70
N ASP A 50 -1.49 -21.18 -1.03
CA ASP A 50 -1.40 -21.11 0.44
C ASP A 50 -1.61 -19.68 0.96
N MET A 51 -1.40 -18.67 0.12
CA MET A 51 -1.49 -17.28 0.51
C MET A 51 -2.04 -16.39 -0.59
N VAL A 52 -2.87 -15.43 -0.19
CA VAL A 52 -3.42 -14.36 -1.05
C VAL A 52 -3.08 -13.00 -0.45
N ILE A 53 -2.25 -12.22 -1.14
CA ILE A 53 -1.98 -10.84 -0.77
C ILE A 53 -2.90 -9.91 -1.57
N TYR A 54 -3.78 -9.19 -0.87
CA TYR A 54 -4.67 -8.21 -1.48
C TYR A 54 -4.05 -6.81 -1.34
N SER A 55 -3.45 -6.32 -2.42
CA SER A 55 -2.75 -5.04 -2.46
C SER A 55 -3.26 -4.20 -3.64
N LEU A 56 -4.56 -3.91 -3.64
CA LEU A 56 -5.19 -3.09 -4.68
C LEU A 56 -5.47 -1.68 -4.15
N ALA A 57 -4.99 -0.68 -4.90
CA ALA A 57 -5.31 0.72 -4.68
C ALA A 57 -5.56 1.38 -6.05
N ALA A 58 -6.73 1.97 -6.22
CA ALA A 58 -7.11 2.61 -7.46
C ALA A 58 -7.94 3.88 -7.18
N PRO A 59 -7.97 4.85 -8.09
CA PRO A 59 -8.85 6.01 -7.96
C PRO A 59 -10.32 5.67 -8.24
N ARG A 60 -10.59 4.55 -8.91
CA ARG A 60 -11.95 4.13 -9.32
C ARG A 60 -12.05 2.60 -9.44
N ARG A 61 -13.27 2.10 -9.30
CA ARG A 61 -13.62 0.69 -9.50
C ARG A 61 -14.99 0.61 -10.19
N THR A 62 -15.13 -0.29 -11.14
CA THR A 62 -16.44 -0.73 -11.62
C THR A 62 -16.82 -2.01 -10.83
N ASP A 63 -17.98 -1.99 -10.16
CA ASP A 63 -18.45 -3.16 -9.42
C ASP A 63 -19.09 -4.21 -10.34
N LYS A 64 -19.43 -5.37 -9.80
CA LYS A 64 -20.07 -6.47 -10.52
C LYS A 64 -21.44 -6.15 -11.14
N ASN A 65 -22.06 -5.04 -10.73
CA ASN A 65 -23.32 -4.55 -11.27
C ASN A 65 -23.13 -3.51 -12.36
N GLY A 66 -21.88 -3.18 -12.73
CA GLY A 66 -21.54 -2.17 -13.70
C GLY A 66 -21.52 -0.73 -13.17
N ASN A 67 -21.64 -0.52 -11.85
CA ASN A 67 -21.58 0.81 -11.27
C ASN A 67 -20.13 1.27 -11.14
N LEU A 68 -19.85 2.48 -11.65
CA LEU A 68 -18.55 3.12 -11.49
C LEU A 68 -18.48 3.88 -10.16
N TRP A 69 -17.56 3.49 -9.29
CA TRP A 69 -17.25 4.15 -8.03
C TRP A 69 -15.93 4.90 -8.13
N VAL A 70 -15.87 6.08 -7.47
CA VAL A 70 -14.66 6.90 -7.43
C VAL A 70 -14.27 7.14 -5.98
N SER A 71 -12.99 6.95 -5.68
CA SER A 71 -12.45 7.28 -4.37
C SER A 71 -12.09 8.76 -4.29
N SER A 72 -12.21 9.33 -3.10
CA SER A 72 -11.79 10.68 -2.79
C SER A 72 -10.96 10.70 -1.51
N LEU A 73 -10.06 11.67 -1.40
CA LEU A 73 -9.26 11.88 -0.20
C LEU A 73 -9.69 13.19 0.42
N LYS A 74 -10.58 13.10 1.41
CA LYS A 74 -11.21 14.22 2.08
C LYS A 74 -11.42 13.93 3.56
N THR A 75 -11.62 14.98 4.35
CA THR A 75 -12.08 14.84 5.74
C THR A 75 -13.52 14.32 5.79
N THR A 76 -13.98 13.85 6.93
CA THR A 76 -15.40 13.41 7.08
C THR A 76 -16.22 14.31 8.01
N LYS A 77 -15.60 15.32 8.60
CA LYS A 77 -16.26 16.24 9.56
C LYS A 77 -16.16 17.68 9.05
N GLU A 78 -15.09 18.35 9.34
CA GLU A 78 -14.84 19.76 8.99
C GLU A 78 -13.59 19.90 8.11
N ALA A 79 -13.43 21.03 7.45
CA ALA A 79 -12.23 21.31 6.67
C ALA A 79 -11.00 21.30 7.58
N PHE A 80 -9.90 20.77 7.08
CA PHE A 80 -8.65 20.69 7.80
C PHE A 80 -7.53 21.39 7.03
N THR A 81 -6.92 22.37 7.66
CA THR A 81 -5.82 23.14 7.09
C THR A 81 -4.54 22.88 7.88
N GLU A 82 -3.47 22.51 7.20
CA GLU A 82 -2.19 22.21 7.83
C GLU A 82 -1.02 22.45 6.83
N LYS A 83 0.20 22.47 7.36
CA LYS A 83 1.43 22.55 6.59
C LYS A 83 1.56 21.39 5.62
N SER A 84 2.07 21.67 4.44
CA SER A 84 2.38 20.70 3.41
C SER A 84 3.70 21.06 2.74
N LEU A 85 4.36 20.09 2.13
CA LEU A 85 5.58 20.30 1.35
C LEU A 85 5.21 20.40 -0.14
N ASP A 86 5.53 21.53 -0.78
CA ASP A 86 5.61 21.57 -2.24
C ASP A 86 6.96 21.00 -2.67
N LEU A 87 6.91 19.75 -3.13
CA LEU A 87 8.10 18.99 -3.53
C LEU A 87 8.81 19.55 -4.78
N ARG A 88 8.18 20.46 -5.54
CA ARG A 88 8.81 21.03 -6.75
C ARG A 88 9.88 22.06 -6.42
N ASN A 89 9.75 22.77 -5.30
CA ASN A 89 10.61 23.84 -4.89
C ASN A 89 11.03 23.79 -3.42
N ASN A 90 10.68 22.70 -2.72
CA ASN A 90 10.97 22.44 -1.31
C ASN A 90 10.49 23.59 -0.38
N THR A 91 9.27 24.09 -0.64
CA THR A 91 8.68 25.14 0.18
C THR A 91 7.54 24.61 1.04
N ILE A 92 7.41 25.18 2.24
CA ILE A 92 6.27 24.90 3.11
C ILE A 92 5.09 25.78 2.66
N VAL A 93 3.97 25.13 2.41
CA VAL A 93 2.71 25.77 2.04
C VAL A 93 1.59 25.29 2.96
N GLU A 94 0.53 26.06 3.11
CA GLU A 94 -0.68 25.57 3.75
C GLU A 94 -1.58 24.88 2.72
N LYS A 95 -2.17 23.76 3.11
CA LYS A 95 -3.16 23.04 2.31
C LYS A 95 -4.41 22.80 3.14
N THR A 96 -5.55 23.11 2.54
CA THR A 96 -6.87 22.83 3.10
C THR A 96 -7.47 21.62 2.39
N VAL A 97 -7.96 20.68 3.17
CA VAL A 97 -8.72 19.52 2.70
C VAL A 97 -10.17 19.68 3.15
N GLU A 98 -11.06 19.75 2.19
CA GLU A 98 -12.47 19.96 2.41
C GLU A 98 -13.19 18.68 2.86
N PRO A 99 -14.33 18.79 3.57
CA PRO A 99 -15.13 17.64 3.97
C PRO A 99 -15.79 16.95 2.77
N ALA A 100 -15.88 15.63 2.88
CA ALA A 100 -16.52 14.80 1.87
C ALA A 100 -18.05 14.83 2.00
N LYS A 101 -18.72 14.72 0.87
CA LYS A 101 -20.13 14.40 0.82
C LYS A 101 -20.37 12.92 1.11
N PRO A 102 -21.58 12.52 1.54
CA PRO A 102 -21.88 11.11 1.83
C PRO A 102 -21.59 10.14 0.67
N GLU A 103 -21.88 10.57 -0.58
CA GLU A 103 -21.60 9.77 -1.77
C GLU A 103 -20.09 9.58 -2.02
N GLU A 104 -19.24 10.54 -1.68
CA GLU A 104 -17.78 10.44 -1.79
C GLU A 104 -17.21 9.46 -0.74
N ILE A 105 -17.77 9.47 0.48
CA ILE A 105 -17.43 8.50 1.51
C ILE A 105 -17.81 7.10 1.05
N GLN A 106 -19.02 6.92 0.52
CA GLN A 106 -19.48 5.63 0.02
C GLN A 106 -18.65 5.16 -1.18
N GLY A 107 -18.36 6.04 -2.14
CA GLY A 107 -17.50 5.75 -3.29
C GLY A 107 -16.12 5.26 -2.84
N THR A 108 -15.50 5.95 -1.88
CA THR A 108 -14.18 5.56 -1.34
C THR A 108 -14.22 4.19 -0.66
N LYS A 109 -15.27 3.90 0.10
CA LYS A 109 -15.48 2.55 0.70
C LYS A 109 -15.64 1.46 -0.36
N LYS A 110 -16.35 1.74 -1.45
CA LYS A 110 -16.55 0.81 -2.56
C LYS A 110 -15.27 0.52 -3.33
N VAL A 111 -14.40 1.52 -3.49
CA VAL A 111 -13.12 1.36 -4.21
C VAL A 111 -12.03 0.75 -3.34
N MET A 112 -11.85 1.26 -2.11
CA MET A 112 -10.70 0.94 -1.25
C MET A 112 -11.05 0.13 0.00
N GLY A 113 -12.31 -0.24 0.19
CA GLY A 113 -12.74 -1.11 1.29
C GLY A 113 -12.54 -2.58 0.95
N GLY A 114 -13.14 -3.44 1.77
CA GLY A 114 -12.95 -4.90 1.68
C GLY A 114 -13.92 -5.63 0.76
N GLU A 115 -14.83 -4.95 0.05
CA GLU A 115 -15.83 -5.63 -0.76
C GLU A 115 -15.22 -6.51 -1.84
N ASP A 116 -14.33 -5.97 -2.66
CA ASP A 116 -13.66 -6.73 -3.71
C ASP A 116 -12.71 -7.79 -3.15
N TRP A 117 -12.07 -7.52 -2.02
CA TRP A 117 -11.27 -8.54 -1.33
C TRP A 117 -12.12 -9.75 -0.92
N MET A 118 -13.32 -9.52 -0.38
CA MET A 118 -14.26 -10.60 -0.10
C MET A 118 -14.66 -11.34 -1.39
N GLU A 119 -14.97 -10.63 -2.48
CA GLU A 119 -15.30 -11.22 -3.77
C GLU A 119 -14.17 -12.10 -4.31
N TRP A 120 -12.92 -11.69 -4.18
CA TRP A 120 -11.75 -12.50 -4.52
C TRP A 120 -11.70 -13.80 -3.71
N ILE A 121 -11.84 -13.69 -2.39
CA ILE A 121 -11.75 -14.87 -1.51
C ILE A 121 -12.92 -15.83 -1.73
N GLU A 122 -14.13 -15.30 -1.92
CA GLU A 122 -15.30 -16.12 -2.28
C GLU A 122 -15.07 -16.89 -3.57
N ALA A 123 -14.60 -16.22 -4.62
CA ALA A 123 -14.32 -16.85 -5.92
C ALA A 123 -13.23 -17.96 -5.82
N LEU A 124 -12.14 -17.67 -5.10
CA LEU A 124 -11.06 -18.64 -4.89
C LEU A 124 -11.51 -19.86 -4.06
N LYS A 125 -12.33 -19.64 -3.03
CA LYS A 125 -12.91 -20.71 -2.21
C LYS A 125 -13.91 -21.56 -2.99
N GLU A 126 -14.82 -20.93 -3.75
CA GLU A 126 -15.79 -21.63 -4.57
C GLU A 126 -15.12 -22.48 -5.65
N ALA A 127 -14.00 -22.00 -6.19
CA ALA A 127 -13.20 -22.74 -7.17
C ALA A 127 -12.31 -23.84 -6.57
N ASP A 128 -12.25 -23.98 -5.25
CA ASP A 128 -11.40 -24.91 -4.48
C ASP A 128 -9.90 -24.77 -4.80
N VAL A 129 -9.42 -23.54 -4.94
CA VAL A 129 -8.01 -23.22 -5.27
C VAL A 129 -7.21 -22.62 -4.09
N LEU A 130 -7.73 -22.69 -2.87
CA LEU A 130 -7.00 -22.35 -1.65
C LEU A 130 -6.76 -23.63 -0.82
N THR A 131 -5.58 -23.70 -0.21
CA THR A 131 -5.27 -24.77 0.75
C THR A 131 -6.10 -24.59 2.03
N GLU A 132 -6.21 -25.66 2.81
CA GLU A 132 -6.73 -25.58 4.17
C GLU A 132 -5.82 -24.69 5.02
N ASN A 133 -6.40 -23.79 5.82
CA ASN A 133 -5.70 -22.76 6.60
C ASN A 133 -4.91 -21.73 5.76
N ALA A 134 -5.27 -21.53 4.51
CA ALA A 134 -4.67 -20.47 3.70
C ALA A 134 -4.73 -19.11 4.40
N ILE A 135 -3.71 -18.30 4.18
CA ILE A 135 -3.62 -16.95 4.75
C ILE A 135 -4.01 -15.92 3.68
N THR A 136 -4.83 -14.93 4.06
CA THR A 136 -5.04 -13.75 3.22
C THR A 136 -4.73 -12.48 3.99
N VAL A 137 -4.02 -11.55 3.34
CA VAL A 137 -3.59 -10.29 3.95
C VAL A 137 -3.93 -9.13 3.05
N ALA A 138 -4.59 -8.11 3.61
CA ALA A 138 -4.76 -6.82 2.95
C ALA A 138 -3.92 -5.74 3.64
N TYR A 139 -3.36 -4.81 2.85
CA TYR A 139 -2.53 -3.73 3.37
C TYR A 139 -3.36 -2.51 3.78
N SER A 140 -3.00 -1.91 4.90
CA SER A 140 -3.63 -0.75 5.48
C SER A 140 -2.57 0.23 5.99
N TYR A 141 -3.04 1.42 6.37
CA TYR A 141 -2.25 2.44 7.05
C TYR A 141 -3.18 3.23 7.98
N ILE A 142 -2.70 3.58 9.15
CA ILE A 142 -3.41 4.41 10.15
C ILE A 142 -2.78 5.79 10.25
N GLY A 143 -1.47 5.85 10.40
CA GLY A 143 -0.70 7.07 10.60
C GLY A 143 -0.81 7.63 12.03
N PRO A 144 -0.11 8.74 12.31
CA PRO A 144 -0.10 9.40 13.60
C PRO A 144 -1.29 10.34 13.77
N LYS A 145 -1.50 10.79 15.01
CA LYS A 145 -2.54 11.78 15.35
C LYS A 145 -2.46 13.05 14.51
N LEU A 146 -1.28 13.44 14.09
CA LEU A 146 -1.01 14.60 13.23
C LEU A 146 -1.80 14.55 11.91
N THR A 147 -1.93 13.36 11.31
CA THR A 147 -2.60 13.15 10.02
C THR A 147 -4.03 12.57 10.16
N TYR A 148 -4.52 12.33 11.37
CA TYR A 148 -5.83 11.72 11.61
C TYR A 148 -6.98 12.41 10.85
N PRO A 149 -7.09 13.74 10.83
CA PRO A 149 -8.23 14.40 10.18
C PRO A 149 -8.38 14.05 8.69
N ILE A 150 -7.26 13.87 7.97
CA ILE A 150 -7.25 13.55 6.54
C ILE A 150 -7.14 12.06 6.24
N TYR A 151 -6.63 11.26 7.18
CA TYR A 151 -6.38 9.84 6.95
C TYR A 151 -7.27 8.96 7.81
N PHE A 152 -6.96 8.78 9.10
CA PHE A 152 -7.71 7.89 9.99
C PHE A 152 -9.19 8.28 10.12
N ASP A 153 -9.49 9.57 10.32
CA ASP A 153 -10.86 10.10 10.38
C ASP A 153 -11.39 10.51 9.02
N GLY A 154 -10.57 10.47 7.96
CA GLY A 154 -10.95 10.81 6.60
C GLY A 154 -11.70 9.70 5.87
N THR A 155 -12.00 9.94 4.59
CA THR A 155 -12.68 8.98 3.70
C THR A 155 -11.92 7.67 3.57
N ILE A 156 -10.59 7.73 3.49
CA ILE A 156 -9.72 6.54 3.43
C ILE A 156 -9.82 5.74 4.72
N GLY A 157 -9.83 6.38 5.88
CA GLY A 157 -10.00 5.70 7.17
C GLY A 157 -11.33 4.96 7.27
N GLN A 158 -12.41 5.50 6.68
CA GLN A 158 -13.69 4.78 6.58
C GLN A 158 -13.56 3.51 5.72
N ALA A 159 -12.84 3.59 4.61
CA ALA A 159 -12.57 2.42 3.76
C ALA A 159 -11.67 1.39 4.47
N LYS A 160 -10.68 1.83 5.25
CA LYS A 160 -9.80 0.94 6.02
C LYS A 160 -10.55 0.24 7.15
N ARG A 161 -11.44 0.92 7.86
CA ARG A 161 -12.35 0.26 8.82
C ARG A 161 -13.28 -0.76 8.16
N HIS A 162 -13.75 -0.49 6.95
CA HIS A 162 -14.51 -1.47 6.18
C HIS A 162 -13.64 -2.69 5.82
N LEU A 163 -12.38 -2.48 5.44
CA LEU A 163 -11.41 -3.56 5.18
C LEU A 163 -11.18 -4.43 6.43
N GLU A 164 -11.00 -3.82 7.61
CA GLU A 164 -10.84 -4.51 8.89
C GLU A 164 -12.08 -5.35 9.27
N ASN A 165 -13.28 -4.78 9.09
CA ASN A 165 -14.52 -5.50 9.29
C ASN A 165 -14.69 -6.66 8.31
N THR A 166 -14.22 -6.50 7.08
CA THR A 166 -14.23 -7.58 6.08
C THR A 166 -13.33 -8.74 6.51
N ALA A 167 -12.15 -8.47 7.05
CA ALA A 167 -11.29 -9.54 7.58
C ALA A 167 -11.98 -10.33 8.72
N LYS A 168 -12.69 -9.64 9.61
CA LYS A 168 -13.50 -10.30 10.67
C LYS A 168 -14.59 -11.17 10.05
N ALA A 169 -15.35 -10.65 9.10
CA ALA A 169 -16.41 -11.39 8.40
C ALA A 169 -15.88 -12.59 7.62
N MET A 170 -14.69 -12.49 7.03
CA MET A 170 -14.03 -13.63 6.34
C MET A 170 -13.74 -14.77 7.32
N ARG A 171 -13.17 -14.48 8.49
CA ARG A 171 -12.88 -15.51 9.51
C ARG A 171 -14.14 -16.18 10.05
N GLU A 172 -15.24 -15.44 10.15
CA GLU A 172 -16.54 -15.98 10.54
C GLU A 172 -17.14 -16.87 9.45
N LYS A 173 -17.04 -16.43 8.19
CA LYS A 173 -17.61 -17.15 7.03
C LYS A 173 -16.80 -18.38 6.63
N PHE A 174 -15.49 -18.33 6.76
CA PHE A 174 -14.54 -19.35 6.35
C PHE A 174 -13.63 -19.74 7.54
N PRO A 175 -14.05 -20.66 8.42
CA PRO A 175 -13.27 -21.01 9.62
C PRO A 175 -11.90 -21.61 9.33
N ASP A 176 -11.67 -22.10 8.12
CA ASP A 176 -10.41 -22.62 7.61
C ASP A 176 -9.57 -21.57 6.85
N LEU A 177 -9.88 -20.29 7.02
CA LEU A 177 -9.15 -19.18 6.41
C LEU A 177 -8.62 -18.24 7.48
N GLN A 178 -7.36 -17.88 7.37
CA GLN A 178 -6.72 -16.87 8.22
C GLN A 178 -6.68 -15.53 7.48
N ALA A 179 -7.58 -14.59 7.82
CA ALA A 179 -7.67 -13.28 7.18
C ALA A 179 -7.15 -12.18 8.10
N TYR A 180 -6.17 -11.40 7.64
CA TYR A 180 -5.54 -10.33 8.40
C TYR A 180 -5.50 -9.01 7.62
N VAL A 181 -5.50 -7.91 8.37
CA VAL A 181 -5.10 -6.60 7.84
C VAL A 181 -3.74 -6.26 8.41
N SER A 182 -2.77 -6.00 7.56
CA SER A 182 -1.47 -5.48 7.96
C SER A 182 -1.50 -3.95 7.94
N VAL A 183 -1.39 -3.34 9.11
CA VAL A 183 -1.24 -1.88 9.23
C VAL A 183 0.23 -1.56 9.05
N ASN A 184 0.57 -1.08 7.87
CA ASN A 184 1.94 -0.82 7.46
C ASN A 184 2.43 0.54 7.98
N LYS A 185 3.72 0.74 8.03
CA LYS A 185 4.38 2.01 8.26
C LYS A 185 4.26 2.91 7.02
N ALA A 186 4.37 4.21 7.22
CA ALA A 186 4.48 5.19 6.14
C ALA A 186 5.65 4.87 5.19
N LEU A 187 5.32 4.78 3.91
CA LEU A 187 6.27 4.53 2.82
C LEU A 187 6.01 5.51 1.67
N VAL A 188 7.09 5.97 1.04
CA VAL A 188 7.00 6.74 -0.19
C VAL A 188 6.48 5.83 -1.30
N THR A 189 5.36 6.22 -1.89
CA THR A 189 4.73 5.55 -3.03
C THR A 189 4.19 6.59 -3.99
N GLN A 190 3.91 6.20 -5.22
CA GLN A 190 3.26 7.09 -6.18
C GLN A 190 1.92 7.66 -5.63
N ALA A 191 1.15 6.84 -4.93
CA ALA A 191 -0.12 7.26 -4.34
C ALA A 191 0.08 8.24 -3.17
N SER A 192 1.05 7.99 -2.27
CA SER A 192 1.28 8.82 -1.10
C SER A 192 1.80 10.23 -1.45
N ALA A 193 2.54 10.37 -2.55
CA ALA A 193 3.04 11.67 -3.02
C ALA A 193 1.91 12.63 -3.42
N ALA A 194 0.74 12.11 -3.78
CA ALA A 194 -0.43 12.91 -4.16
C ALA A 194 -1.31 13.35 -2.97
N ILE A 195 -1.04 12.83 -1.76
CA ILE A 195 -1.86 13.11 -0.57
C ILE A 195 -1.38 14.43 0.07
N PRO A 196 -2.22 15.44 0.24
CA PRO A 196 -1.85 16.67 0.94
C PRO A 196 -1.25 16.38 2.33
N ILE A 197 -0.29 17.20 2.78
CA ILE A 197 0.33 17.10 4.12
C ILE A 197 1.29 15.91 4.26
N VAL A 198 0.96 14.76 3.68
CA VAL A 198 1.70 13.48 3.82
C VAL A 198 3.17 13.59 3.36
N PRO A 199 3.53 14.22 2.24
CA PRO A 199 4.93 14.34 1.85
C PRO A 199 5.82 15.03 2.90
N LEU A 200 5.33 16.08 3.55
CA LEU A 200 6.06 16.73 4.63
C LEU A 200 6.24 15.80 5.83
N TYR A 201 5.16 15.12 6.23
CA TYR A 201 5.22 14.15 7.31
C TYR A 201 6.24 13.04 7.02
N PHE A 202 6.23 12.49 5.82
CA PHE A 202 7.16 11.41 5.43
C PHE A 202 8.61 11.88 5.42
N ALA A 203 8.90 13.06 4.88
CA ALA A 203 10.25 13.59 4.85
C ALA A 203 10.80 13.83 6.27
N ILE A 204 9.99 14.33 7.20
CA ILE A 204 10.37 14.49 8.62
C ILE A 204 10.52 13.11 9.28
N LEU A 205 9.56 12.21 9.08
CA LEU A 205 9.60 10.86 9.64
C LEU A 205 10.86 10.09 9.23
N TYR A 206 11.23 10.16 7.95
CA TYR A 206 12.42 9.50 7.41
C TYR A 206 13.68 9.95 8.13
N LYS A 207 13.86 11.26 8.29
CA LYS A 207 15.00 11.79 9.04
C LYS A 207 15.02 11.26 10.47
N VAL A 208 13.90 11.39 11.18
CA VAL A 208 13.80 10.94 12.57
C VAL A 208 14.06 9.45 12.71
N MET A 209 13.48 8.62 11.85
CA MET A 209 13.66 7.16 11.92
C MET A 209 15.07 6.72 11.55
N LYS A 210 15.74 7.41 10.61
CA LYS A 210 17.17 7.18 10.31
C LYS A 210 18.05 7.55 11.50
N GLU A 211 17.78 8.66 12.18
CA GLU A 211 18.50 9.08 13.39
C GLU A 211 18.28 8.12 14.58
N VAL A 212 17.11 7.56 14.72
CA VAL A 212 16.79 6.54 15.75
C VAL A 212 17.32 5.15 15.37
N GLY A 213 17.63 4.92 14.09
CA GLY A 213 18.19 3.65 13.60
C GLY A 213 17.13 2.56 13.35
N ASN A 214 15.87 2.95 13.13
CA ASN A 214 14.77 2.03 12.86
C ASN A 214 14.01 2.35 11.55
N HIS A 215 14.67 3.07 10.63
CA HIS A 215 14.11 3.29 9.30
C HIS A 215 14.11 2.00 8.48
N GLU A 216 13.01 1.75 7.79
CA GLU A 216 12.86 0.64 6.85
C GLU A 216 12.13 1.13 5.59
N GLY A 217 12.55 0.67 4.43
CA GLY A 217 11.87 0.85 3.16
C GLY A 217 10.83 -0.25 2.92
N CYS A 218 10.32 -0.32 1.70
CA CYS A 218 9.27 -1.26 1.33
C CYS A 218 9.71 -2.73 1.48
N ILE A 219 10.90 -3.06 0.98
CA ILE A 219 11.42 -4.44 0.99
C ILE A 219 11.72 -4.91 2.41
N GLU A 220 12.36 -4.06 3.21
CA GLU A 220 12.67 -4.36 4.61
C GLU A 220 11.40 -4.59 5.43
N GLN A 221 10.39 -3.72 5.25
CA GLN A 221 9.13 -3.84 5.95
C GLN A 221 8.37 -5.13 5.57
N ILE A 222 8.29 -5.45 4.28
CA ILE A 222 7.63 -6.68 3.82
C ILE A 222 8.42 -7.91 4.29
N SER A 223 9.76 -7.88 4.24
CA SER A 223 10.58 -8.96 4.81
C SER A 223 10.30 -9.16 6.30
N ARG A 224 10.18 -8.08 7.07
CA ARG A 224 9.83 -8.11 8.50
C ARG A 224 8.42 -8.65 8.73
N LEU A 225 7.43 -8.23 7.90
CA LEU A 225 6.07 -8.75 7.96
C LEU A 225 6.04 -10.27 7.82
N PHE A 226 6.74 -10.82 6.84
CA PHE A 226 6.76 -12.26 6.62
C PHE A 226 7.53 -13.00 7.73
N LYS A 227 8.76 -12.56 8.02
CA LYS A 227 9.65 -13.27 8.96
C LYS A 227 9.20 -13.18 10.42
N GLU A 228 8.68 -12.02 10.84
CA GLU A 228 8.43 -11.74 12.25
C GLU A 228 6.95 -11.81 12.63
N LYS A 229 6.04 -11.78 11.66
CA LYS A 229 4.60 -11.80 11.91
C LYS A 229 3.91 -13.00 11.25
N LEU A 230 3.87 -13.08 9.92
CA LEU A 230 3.05 -14.05 9.20
C LEU A 230 3.53 -15.50 9.34
N PHE A 231 4.85 -15.74 9.37
CA PHE A 231 5.42 -17.09 9.48
C PHE A 231 5.71 -17.50 10.93
N LYS A 232 5.02 -16.91 11.89
CA LYS A 232 5.05 -17.36 13.27
C LYS A 232 3.97 -18.42 13.50
N GLU A 233 4.20 -19.31 14.46
CA GLU A 233 3.23 -20.32 14.89
C GLU A 233 1.87 -19.69 15.28
N SER A 234 1.92 -18.50 15.86
CA SER A 234 0.76 -17.66 16.12
C SER A 234 1.05 -16.25 15.60
N VAL A 235 0.23 -15.78 14.66
CA VAL A 235 0.36 -14.44 14.09
C VAL A 235 0.05 -13.37 15.14
N PRO A 236 1.02 -12.52 15.53
CA PRO A 236 0.77 -11.49 16.53
C PRO A 236 -0.11 -10.38 15.98
N THR A 237 -1.21 -10.11 16.69
CA THR A 237 -2.17 -9.06 16.32
C THR A 237 -2.46 -8.15 17.52
N ASP A 238 -2.95 -6.94 17.23
CA ASP A 238 -3.51 -6.06 18.24
C ASP A 238 -4.93 -6.51 18.70
N ALA A 239 -5.53 -5.77 19.60
CA ALA A 239 -6.87 -6.08 20.13
C ALA A 239 -7.97 -6.10 19.06
N GLU A 240 -7.74 -5.42 17.92
CA GLU A 240 -8.66 -5.41 16.78
C GLU A 240 -8.39 -6.54 15.76
N GLY A 241 -7.37 -7.37 16.00
CA GLY A 241 -6.98 -8.48 15.14
C GLY A 241 -6.16 -8.03 13.92
N ARG A 242 -5.45 -6.89 14.00
CA ARG A 242 -4.58 -6.36 12.96
C ARG A 242 -3.13 -6.68 13.24
N ILE A 243 -2.36 -6.98 12.21
CA ILE A 243 -0.90 -7.05 12.29
C ILE A 243 -0.37 -5.61 12.28
N ARG A 244 0.49 -5.26 13.26
CA ARG A 244 1.05 -3.92 13.39
C ARG A 244 2.49 -3.91 12.89
N MET A 245 2.69 -3.29 11.72
CA MET A 245 4.00 -3.02 11.13
C MET A 245 4.41 -1.55 11.31
N ASP A 246 3.48 -0.71 11.74
CA ASP A 246 3.63 0.69 12.08
C ASP A 246 4.15 0.92 13.51
N ASP A 247 4.49 -0.14 14.22
CA ASP A 247 4.99 -0.13 15.59
C ASP A 247 6.25 0.75 15.76
N TRP A 248 7.15 0.73 14.79
CA TRP A 248 8.37 1.56 14.82
C TRP A 248 8.06 3.05 14.52
N GLU A 249 7.20 3.32 13.53
CA GLU A 249 6.74 4.68 13.22
C GLU A 249 6.01 5.32 14.41
N LEU A 250 5.09 4.56 15.02
CA LEU A 250 4.23 5.07 16.08
C LEU A 250 4.82 4.95 17.49
N SER A 251 6.09 4.58 17.62
CA SER A 251 6.77 4.59 18.90
C SER A 251 6.78 6.00 19.51
N GLU A 252 6.72 6.10 20.84
CA GLU A 252 6.66 7.37 21.56
C GLU A 252 7.87 8.27 21.22
N GLU A 253 9.06 7.68 21.13
CA GLU A 253 10.29 8.41 20.81
C GLU A 253 10.21 9.04 19.41
N VAL A 254 9.84 8.24 18.39
CA VAL A 254 9.75 8.72 17.00
C VAL A 254 8.70 9.80 16.89
N GLN A 255 7.50 9.57 17.42
CA GLN A 255 6.40 10.54 17.28
C GLN A 255 6.68 11.84 18.05
N ARG A 256 7.33 11.80 19.20
CA ARG A 256 7.74 13.00 19.93
C ARG A 256 8.69 13.85 19.09
N LYS A 257 9.75 13.24 18.52
CA LYS A 257 10.72 13.94 17.66
C LYS A 257 10.06 14.49 16.39
N VAL A 258 9.17 13.73 15.76
CA VAL A 258 8.42 14.18 14.57
C VAL A 258 7.56 15.40 14.91
N VAL A 259 6.84 15.41 16.03
CA VAL A 259 5.98 16.53 16.44
C VAL A 259 6.84 17.77 16.76
N GLU A 260 8.00 17.61 17.38
CA GLU A 260 8.94 18.70 17.63
C GLU A 260 9.44 19.32 16.31
N ALA A 261 9.90 18.50 15.36
CA ALA A 261 10.32 18.92 14.03
C ALA A 261 9.17 19.60 13.26
N TRP A 262 7.97 19.04 13.30
CA TRP A 262 6.78 19.60 12.66
C TRP A 262 6.46 21.02 13.12
N LYS A 263 6.58 21.29 14.41
CA LYS A 263 6.34 22.63 14.97
C LYS A 263 7.33 23.67 14.46
N GLN A 264 8.59 23.25 14.25
CA GLN A 264 9.70 24.14 13.91
C GLN A 264 9.91 24.32 12.40
N VAL A 265 9.35 23.42 11.58
CA VAL A 265 9.61 23.41 10.13
C VAL A 265 9.04 24.64 9.45
N THR A 266 9.91 25.30 8.66
CA THR A 266 9.63 26.44 7.78
C THR A 266 10.27 26.19 6.42
N THR A 267 9.99 27.05 5.44
CA THR A 267 10.64 26.95 4.11
C THR A 267 12.16 27.07 4.22
N GLU A 268 12.67 27.91 5.13
CA GLU A 268 14.11 28.17 5.29
C GLU A 268 14.89 26.99 5.87
N ASN A 269 14.25 26.16 6.68
CA ASN A 269 14.91 25.06 7.39
C ASN A 269 14.43 23.66 7.02
N VAL A 270 13.50 23.51 6.08
CA VAL A 270 12.88 22.21 5.77
C VAL A 270 13.90 21.16 5.32
N THR A 271 14.94 21.56 4.60
CA THR A 271 16.02 20.66 4.16
C THR A 271 16.91 20.19 5.32
N GLU A 272 16.98 20.96 6.40
CA GLU A 272 17.73 20.59 7.60
C GLU A 272 16.91 19.71 8.55
N ILE A 273 15.61 19.98 8.68
CA ILE A 273 14.70 19.30 9.62
C ILE A 273 14.14 18.00 9.04
N SER A 274 14.12 17.84 7.72
CA SER A 274 13.55 16.68 7.03
C SER A 274 14.58 16.01 6.12
N ASP A 275 14.25 14.81 5.64
CA ASP A 275 15.05 14.04 4.67
C ASP A 275 14.36 14.07 3.29
N ILE A 276 14.35 15.23 2.67
CA ILE A 276 13.79 15.42 1.31
C ILE A 276 14.59 14.63 0.28
N GLU A 277 15.91 14.53 0.44
CA GLU A 277 16.77 13.78 -0.47
C GLU A 277 16.40 12.28 -0.43
N GLY A 278 16.30 11.69 0.76
CA GLY A 278 15.86 10.30 0.90
C GLY A 278 14.43 10.07 0.43
N TYR A 279 13.52 11.04 0.60
CA TYR A 279 12.19 10.96 0.02
C TYR A 279 12.23 10.85 -1.51
N TRP A 280 13.02 11.67 -2.17
CA TRP A 280 13.17 11.64 -3.62
C TRP A 280 13.92 10.40 -4.10
N GLU A 281 14.91 9.93 -3.33
CA GLU A 281 15.64 8.69 -3.64
C GLU A 281 14.66 7.52 -3.71
N ASP A 282 13.86 7.30 -2.67
CA ASP A 282 12.82 6.25 -2.66
C ASP A 282 11.83 6.43 -3.81
N PHE A 283 11.42 7.68 -4.08
CA PHE A 283 10.48 7.96 -5.17
C PHE A 283 11.06 7.59 -6.54
N TYR A 284 12.30 7.98 -6.83
CA TYR A 284 12.96 7.69 -8.11
C TYR A 284 13.27 6.21 -8.27
N GLN A 285 13.66 5.53 -7.21
CA GLN A 285 13.96 4.09 -7.23
C GLN A 285 12.73 3.24 -7.58
N MET A 286 11.52 3.69 -7.25
CA MET A 286 10.29 3.00 -7.70
C MET A 286 10.17 2.94 -9.23
N PHE A 287 10.80 3.84 -9.95
CA PHE A 287 10.79 3.92 -11.41
C PHE A 287 12.10 3.42 -12.03
N GLY A 288 12.99 2.86 -11.22
CA GLY A 288 14.27 2.32 -11.68
C GLY A 288 15.38 3.35 -11.83
N PHE A 289 15.22 4.58 -11.30
CA PHE A 289 16.26 5.60 -11.30
C PHE A 289 17.06 5.61 -9.99
N HIS A 290 18.25 6.22 -10.00
CA HIS A 290 19.15 6.34 -8.85
C HIS A 290 19.61 4.99 -8.26
N LEU A 291 19.57 3.91 -9.02
CA LEU A 291 20.05 2.60 -8.56
C LEU A 291 21.57 2.53 -8.66
N ALA A 292 22.21 2.09 -7.59
CA ALA A 292 23.65 1.94 -7.56
C ALA A 292 24.12 0.91 -8.61
N GLY A 293 25.21 1.23 -9.32
CA GLY A 293 25.79 0.34 -10.33
C GLY A 293 25.09 0.34 -11.69
N VAL A 294 24.04 1.13 -11.88
CA VAL A 294 23.35 1.31 -13.16
C VAL A 294 23.95 2.48 -13.93
N ASP A 295 24.39 2.25 -15.16
CA ASP A 295 24.87 3.28 -16.07
C ASP A 295 23.72 3.78 -16.96
N TYR A 296 23.12 4.91 -16.57
CA TYR A 296 21.98 5.51 -17.26
C TYR A 296 22.34 6.22 -18.58
N THR A 297 23.61 6.23 -18.98
CA THR A 297 24.06 6.79 -20.27
C THR A 297 24.10 5.76 -21.38
N LYS A 298 23.94 4.48 -21.05
CA LYS A 298 23.93 3.39 -22.05
C LYS A 298 22.59 3.30 -22.75
N ASP A 299 22.67 2.99 -24.06
CA ASP A 299 21.50 2.58 -24.80
C ASP A 299 20.93 1.27 -24.24
N VAL A 300 19.61 1.18 -24.15
CA VAL A 300 18.90 0.00 -23.68
C VAL A 300 17.83 -0.41 -24.69
N ASP A 301 17.55 -1.69 -24.76
CA ASP A 301 16.39 -2.18 -25.50
C ASP A 301 15.12 -1.78 -24.77
N MET A 302 14.26 -1.04 -25.44
CA MET A 302 12.97 -0.60 -24.90
C MET A 302 11.84 -1.62 -25.18
N GLU A 303 12.07 -2.59 -26.06
CA GLU A 303 11.09 -3.64 -26.39
C GLU A 303 11.24 -4.86 -25.48
N VAL A 304 10.95 -4.66 -24.20
CA VAL A 304 11.03 -5.71 -23.18
C VAL A 304 9.69 -6.46 -23.10
N LYS A 305 9.74 -7.78 -23.18
CA LYS A 305 8.57 -8.66 -23.00
C LYS A 305 8.46 -9.11 -21.54
N ILE A 306 7.22 -9.27 -21.08
CA ILE A 306 6.96 -10.01 -19.85
C ILE A 306 6.81 -11.49 -20.25
N PRO A 307 7.62 -12.42 -19.71
CA PRO A 307 7.67 -13.80 -20.20
C PRO A 307 6.34 -14.53 -20.19
N SER A 308 5.47 -14.22 -19.23
CA SER A 308 4.15 -14.88 -19.06
C SER A 308 2.99 -14.19 -19.76
N ILE A 309 3.19 -13.00 -20.35
CA ILE A 309 2.14 -12.24 -21.04
C ILE A 309 2.42 -12.28 -22.54
N ASP A 310 1.54 -12.93 -23.30
CA ASP A 310 1.55 -12.85 -24.75
C ASP A 310 1.15 -11.43 -25.19
N LEU A 311 2.00 -10.81 -26.01
CA LEU A 311 1.78 -9.48 -26.61
C LEU A 311 0.88 -9.60 -27.84
#